data_ee6b8ffab83f3f749dc9d72d1bc15b72
#
_entry.id   ee6b8ffab83f3f749dc9d72d1bc15b72
#
_cell.length_a   1.000
_cell.length_b   1.000
_cell.length_c   1.000
_cell.angle_alpha   90.00
_cell.angle_beta   90.00
_cell.angle_gamma   90.00
#
_symmetry.space_group_name_H-M   'P 1'
#
loop_
_entity.id
_entity.type
_entity.pdbx_description
1 polymer ?
#
loop_
_entity_poly.entity_id
_entity_poly.type
_entity_poly.pdbx_seq_one_letter_code
_entity_poly.pdbx_strand_id
1 'polypeptide(L)'
;MALSEKADPEKADPEEETVTPAARATADRGYVDPIVRYYDGTWFDYRVVWMRNLGMHWGYWDDQTRNHAESLVNMSRALASLADLRPGMRVLDAGCGVGGPALWLAQTYGVEVLGVTLSEVQLARARKYAAKRKLDHLVSFEISDFTALPYGEDSFDVVWAQESVCHVPEDGKQAFLREANRVLRPGGRLLMEDWFRIARPYPAAGETLMHEWLSGWAIDDLATTDEITEWSRKAGFDDVALRNITPYAFRSIRRLHRLAFWLYPGGLLLRGLRLRSEVEQANLRSARLQWQAYQRNLWLIGLLCATRPA
;
A
#
# COMPACT_ATOMS: atom_id res chain seq x y z
N MET A 1 -62.54 21.00 31.63
CA MET A 1 -62.10 19.87 30.83
C MET A 1 -60.84 20.33 30.06
N ALA A 2 -59.67 20.04 30.59
CA ALA A 2 -58.37 20.38 29.98
C ALA A 2 -57.82 19.18 29.25
N LEU A 3 -57.56 19.33 27.99
CA LEU A 3 -56.90 18.30 27.14
C LEU A 3 -55.42 18.37 27.39
N SER A 4 -54.89 17.24 27.83
CA SER A 4 -53.47 16.96 28.03
C SER A 4 -52.76 16.84 26.69
N GLU A 5 -51.84 17.73 26.41
CA GLU A 5 -50.89 17.68 25.30
C GLU A 5 -49.80 16.65 25.65
N LYS A 6 -49.74 15.58 24.88
CA LYS A 6 -48.64 14.59 24.95
C LYS A 6 -47.44 15.14 24.21
N ALA A 7 -46.35 15.33 24.92
CA ALA A 7 -45.04 15.60 24.35
C ALA A 7 -44.52 14.43 23.50
N ASP A 8 -44.06 14.72 22.30
CA ASP A 8 -43.40 13.81 21.39
C ASP A 8 -41.98 13.50 21.93
N PRO A 9 -41.50 12.24 21.88
CA PRO A 9 -40.15 11.95 22.31
C PRO A 9 -39.13 12.46 21.28
N GLU A 10 -38.22 13.21 21.82
CA GLU A 10 -37.00 13.79 21.28
C GLU A 10 -36.34 12.87 20.18
N LYS A 11 -36.22 13.41 18.98
CA LYS A 11 -35.35 12.86 17.93
C LYS A 11 -33.92 12.94 18.44
N ALA A 12 -33.34 11.81 18.77
CA ALA A 12 -31.89 11.70 18.99
C ALA A 12 -31.16 12.11 17.70
N ASP A 13 -30.31 13.11 17.79
CA ASP A 13 -29.32 13.44 16.76
C ASP A 13 -28.45 12.24 16.50
N PRO A 14 -28.05 11.98 15.21
CA PRO A 14 -27.10 10.92 14.93
C PRO A 14 -25.79 11.22 15.67
N GLU A 15 -25.32 10.23 16.43
CA GLU A 15 -24.07 10.28 17.19
C GLU A 15 -22.95 10.84 16.32
N GLU A 16 -22.40 11.97 16.73
CA GLU A 16 -21.15 12.53 16.20
C GLU A 16 -20.07 11.47 16.44
N GLU A 17 -19.70 10.76 15.36
CA GLU A 17 -18.63 9.77 15.37
C GLU A 17 -17.35 10.49 15.83
N THR A 18 -16.95 10.27 17.07
CA THR A 18 -15.79 10.93 17.69
C THR A 18 -14.51 10.47 16.98
N VAL A 19 -14.10 11.23 15.96
CA VAL A 19 -12.82 11.06 15.28
C VAL A 19 -11.70 11.14 16.32
N THR A 20 -10.92 10.06 16.45
CA THR A 20 -9.84 9.98 17.43
C THR A 20 -8.78 11.07 17.18
N PRO A 21 -8.05 11.53 18.23
CA PRO A 21 -6.97 12.52 18.06
C PRO A 21 -5.90 12.08 17.04
N ALA A 22 -5.63 10.79 16.94
CA ALA A 22 -4.70 10.22 15.95
C ALA A 22 -5.24 10.37 14.51
N ALA A 23 -6.54 10.12 14.29
CA ALA A 23 -7.17 10.31 12.98
C ALA A 23 -7.21 11.80 12.56
N ARG A 24 -7.36 12.74 13.52
CA ARG A 24 -7.27 14.19 13.26
C ARG A 24 -5.83 14.61 12.90
N ALA A 25 -4.81 14.11 13.62
CA ALA A 25 -3.39 14.38 13.31
C ALA A 25 -2.97 13.83 11.93
N THR A 26 -3.60 12.74 11.49
CA THR A 26 -3.37 12.14 10.16
C THR A 26 -3.96 13.00 9.04
N ALA A 27 -5.15 13.57 9.23
CA ALA A 27 -5.84 14.39 8.23
C ALA A 27 -5.11 15.71 7.88
N ASP A 28 -4.26 16.20 8.79
CA ASP A 28 -3.54 17.48 8.59
C ASP A 28 -2.27 17.35 7.70
N ARG A 29 -1.93 16.14 7.22
CA ARG A 29 -0.79 15.91 6.35
C ARG A 29 -1.22 15.98 4.89
N GLY A 30 -0.66 16.92 4.14
CA GLY A 30 -1.06 17.27 2.78
C GLY A 30 -1.01 16.13 1.74
N TYR A 31 -0.31 15.01 2.02
CA TYR A 31 -0.25 13.84 1.15
C TYR A 31 -1.39 12.83 1.35
N VAL A 32 -2.11 12.89 2.48
CA VAL A 32 -3.15 11.90 2.83
C VAL A 32 -4.33 11.96 1.85
N ASP A 33 -4.89 13.14 1.65
CA ASP A 33 -6.06 13.34 0.78
C ASP A 33 -5.82 12.89 -0.68
N PRO A 34 -4.68 13.22 -1.33
CA PRO A 34 -4.36 12.71 -2.67
C PRO A 34 -4.33 11.18 -2.73
N ILE A 35 -3.73 10.51 -1.76
CA ILE A 35 -3.62 9.05 -1.70
C ILE A 35 -5.02 8.42 -1.54
N VAL A 36 -5.81 8.89 -0.57
CA VAL A 36 -7.17 8.40 -0.33
C VAL A 36 -8.04 8.59 -1.58
N ARG A 37 -8.03 9.79 -2.18
CA ARG A 37 -8.78 10.09 -3.40
C ARG A 37 -8.37 9.19 -4.57
N TYR A 38 -7.07 8.90 -4.71
CA TYR A 38 -6.58 8.02 -5.75
C TYR A 38 -7.14 6.61 -5.59
N TYR A 39 -6.97 5.98 -4.43
CA TYR A 39 -7.38 4.60 -4.20
C TYR A 39 -8.90 4.42 -4.19
N ASP A 40 -9.65 5.36 -3.62
CA ASP A 40 -11.11 5.31 -3.62
C ASP A 40 -11.67 5.52 -5.03
N GLY A 41 -11.08 6.44 -5.80
CA GLY A 41 -11.47 6.74 -7.17
C GLY A 41 -11.10 5.64 -8.19
N THR A 42 -10.01 4.92 -7.98
CA THR A 42 -9.53 3.88 -8.92
C THR A 42 -9.94 2.46 -8.54
N TRP A 43 -10.72 2.30 -7.49
CA TRP A 43 -11.17 0.98 -7.00
C TRP A 43 -11.74 0.09 -8.10
N PHE A 44 -12.58 0.64 -8.98
CA PHE A 44 -13.22 -0.13 -10.05
C PHE A 44 -12.18 -0.67 -11.03
N ASP A 45 -11.21 0.15 -11.44
CA ASP A 45 -10.11 -0.26 -12.31
C ASP A 45 -9.34 -1.44 -11.70
N TYR A 46 -8.94 -1.32 -10.43
CA TYR A 46 -8.24 -2.40 -9.72
C TYR A 46 -9.10 -3.66 -9.61
N ARG A 47 -10.36 -3.51 -9.20
CA ARG A 47 -11.28 -4.63 -8.96
C ARG A 47 -11.54 -5.48 -10.20
N VAL A 48 -11.71 -4.84 -11.34
CA VAL A 48 -12.09 -5.52 -12.59
C VAL A 48 -10.85 -6.06 -13.32
N VAL A 49 -9.78 -5.30 -13.36
CA VAL A 49 -8.66 -5.56 -14.27
C VAL A 49 -7.48 -6.23 -13.57
N TRP A 50 -7.23 -5.90 -12.31
CA TRP A 50 -6.00 -6.28 -11.62
C TRP A 50 -6.21 -7.27 -10.47
N MET A 51 -7.04 -6.91 -9.51
CA MET A 51 -7.20 -7.63 -8.25
C MET A 51 -7.88 -8.99 -8.42
N ARG A 52 -7.15 -10.07 -8.19
CA ARG A 52 -7.72 -11.43 -8.07
C ARG A 52 -7.79 -11.88 -6.61
N ASN A 53 -6.71 -11.85 -5.89
CA ASN A 53 -6.61 -12.26 -4.47
C ASN A 53 -6.50 -11.07 -3.52
N LEU A 54 -7.17 -9.94 -3.84
CA LEU A 54 -7.11 -8.69 -3.10
C LEU A 54 -5.72 -8.01 -3.09
N GLY A 55 -4.76 -8.51 -3.88
CA GLY A 55 -3.44 -7.91 -4.05
C GLY A 55 -3.52 -6.72 -5.02
N MET A 56 -3.00 -5.57 -4.61
CA MET A 56 -2.93 -4.34 -5.42
C MET A 56 -1.50 -4.04 -5.88
N HIS A 57 -0.60 -4.96 -5.66
CA HIS A 57 0.83 -4.92 -5.92
C HIS A 57 1.23 -5.69 -7.20
N TRP A 58 2.50 -5.61 -7.59
CA TRP A 58 3.04 -6.38 -8.71
C TRP A 58 3.07 -7.88 -8.41
N GLY A 59 3.04 -8.68 -9.46
CA GLY A 59 3.16 -10.12 -9.35
C GLY A 59 4.61 -10.58 -9.51
N TYR A 60 5.03 -11.57 -8.71
CA TYR A 60 6.30 -12.27 -8.84
C TYR A 60 6.12 -13.52 -9.71
N TRP A 61 6.84 -13.57 -10.83
CA TRP A 61 6.75 -14.64 -11.83
C TRP A 61 8.05 -15.45 -11.85
N ASP A 62 7.98 -16.63 -11.33
CA ASP A 62 8.99 -17.68 -11.53
C ASP A 62 8.57 -18.64 -12.64
N ASP A 63 9.38 -19.69 -12.87
CA ASP A 63 9.13 -20.69 -13.91
C ASP A 63 7.89 -21.54 -13.66
N GLN A 64 7.38 -21.59 -12.42
CA GLN A 64 6.21 -22.38 -12.02
C GLN A 64 4.92 -21.54 -12.03
N THR A 65 5.01 -20.22 -12.13
CA THR A 65 3.86 -19.31 -12.04
C THR A 65 2.99 -19.40 -13.29
N ARG A 66 1.75 -19.86 -13.15
CA ARG A 66 0.84 -20.16 -14.27
C ARG A 66 -0.01 -18.97 -14.69
N ASN A 67 -0.38 -18.10 -13.76
CA ASN A 67 -1.33 -17.00 -14.01
C ASN A 67 -1.08 -15.79 -13.10
N HIS A 68 -1.76 -14.67 -13.42
CA HIS A 68 -1.60 -13.41 -12.69
C HIS A 68 -2.05 -13.51 -11.21
N ALA A 69 -3.12 -14.25 -10.90
CA ALA A 69 -3.57 -14.40 -9.51
C ALA A 69 -2.52 -15.11 -8.64
N GLU A 70 -1.86 -16.12 -9.21
CA GLU A 70 -0.77 -16.83 -8.54
C GLU A 70 0.47 -15.96 -8.39
N SER A 71 0.80 -15.12 -9.41
CA SER A 71 1.93 -14.20 -9.31
C SER A 71 1.79 -13.18 -8.18
N LEU A 72 0.58 -12.69 -7.90
CA LEU A 72 0.33 -11.80 -6.77
C LEU A 72 0.62 -12.51 -5.44
N VAL A 73 0.16 -13.74 -5.25
CA VAL A 73 0.47 -14.54 -4.05
C VAL A 73 1.96 -14.84 -3.96
N ASN A 74 2.62 -15.11 -5.09
CA ASN A 74 4.05 -15.37 -5.13
C ASN A 74 4.88 -14.16 -4.71
N MET A 75 4.41 -12.93 -4.96
CA MET A 75 5.08 -11.72 -4.47
C MET A 75 5.07 -11.68 -2.93
N SER A 76 3.90 -11.85 -2.32
CA SER A 76 3.83 -11.92 -0.85
C SER A 76 4.65 -13.11 -0.31
N ARG A 77 4.69 -14.25 -1.00
CA ARG A 77 5.54 -15.41 -0.63
C ARG A 77 7.03 -15.08 -0.72
N ALA A 78 7.46 -14.37 -1.78
CA ALA A 78 8.86 -13.97 -1.95
C ALA A 78 9.29 -12.99 -0.84
N LEU A 79 8.42 -12.07 -0.45
CA LEU A 79 8.69 -11.16 0.66
C LEU A 79 8.69 -11.90 2.01
N ALA A 80 7.71 -12.77 2.26
CA ALA A 80 7.62 -13.58 3.49
C ALA A 80 8.83 -14.52 3.68
N SER A 81 9.45 -14.96 2.59
CA SER A 81 10.65 -15.83 2.65
C SER A 81 11.88 -15.14 3.26
N LEU A 82 11.83 -13.83 3.45
CA LEU A 82 12.92 -13.06 4.08
C LEU A 82 12.82 -13.06 5.62
N ALA A 83 11.76 -13.61 6.20
CA ALA A 83 11.60 -13.78 7.64
C ALA A 83 11.13 -15.20 7.97
N ASP A 84 11.43 -15.64 9.21
CA ASP A 84 10.97 -16.92 9.75
C ASP A 84 9.63 -16.69 10.46
N LEU A 85 8.55 -16.55 9.67
CA LEU A 85 7.20 -16.33 10.18
C LEU A 85 6.66 -17.58 10.89
N ARG A 86 6.18 -17.43 12.12
CA ARG A 86 5.66 -18.51 12.95
C ARG A 86 4.29 -18.15 13.53
N PRO A 87 3.43 -19.15 13.80
CA PRO A 87 2.14 -18.91 14.44
C PRO A 87 2.29 -18.10 15.74
N GLY A 88 1.39 -17.14 15.96
CA GLY A 88 1.38 -16.27 17.13
C GLY A 88 2.31 -15.06 17.06
N MET A 89 3.17 -14.92 16.03
CA MET A 89 3.90 -13.68 15.79
C MET A 89 2.93 -12.56 15.43
N ARG A 90 3.24 -11.33 15.86
CA ARG A 90 2.48 -10.12 15.57
C ARG A 90 3.09 -9.36 14.40
N VAL A 91 2.31 -9.15 13.37
CA VAL A 91 2.71 -8.45 12.14
C VAL A 91 1.93 -7.14 12.01
N LEU A 92 2.62 -6.03 11.77
CA LEU A 92 2.01 -4.78 11.32
C LEU A 92 2.06 -4.74 9.78
N ASP A 93 0.90 -4.70 9.10
CA ASP A 93 0.80 -4.47 7.66
C ASP A 93 0.61 -2.96 7.40
N ALA A 94 1.71 -2.27 7.12
CA ALA A 94 1.78 -0.82 6.94
C ALA A 94 1.31 -0.42 5.53
N GLY A 95 0.06 0.03 5.42
CA GLY A 95 -0.60 0.32 4.14
C GLY A 95 -1.31 -0.91 3.57
N CYS A 96 -2.08 -1.59 4.41
CA CYS A 96 -2.72 -2.88 4.11
C CYS A 96 -3.74 -2.85 2.96
N GLY A 97 -4.13 -1.66 2.47
CA GLY A 97 -5.15 -1.52 1.45
C GLY A 97 -6.47 -2.23 1.85
N VAL A 98 -6.97 -3.13 1.02
CA VAL A 98 -8.17 -3.94 1.30
C VAL A 98 -7.85 -5.26 2.02
N GLY A 99 -6.66 -5.39 2.60
CA GLY A 99 -6.26 -6.49 3.47
C GLY A 99 -5.77 -7.75 2.75
N GLY A 100 -5.42 -7.70 1.47
CA GLY A 100 -4.99 -8.88 0.72
C GLY A 100 -3.81 -9.61 1.34
N PRO A 101 -2.63 -8.98 1.48
CA PRO A 101 -1.46 -9.55 2.14
C PRO A 101 -1.72 -9.97 3.59
N ALA A 102 -2.38 -9.12 4.39
CA ALA A 102 -2.70 -9.42 5.79
C ALA A 102 -3.49 -10.73 5.94
N LEU A 103 -4.55 -10.90 5.15
CA LEU A 103 -5.38 -12.10 5.17
C LEU A 103 -4.60 -13.34 4.71
N TRP A 104 -3.72 -13.17 3.73
CA TRP A 104 -2.88 -14.27 3.24
C TRP A 104 -1.83 -14.68 4.28
N LEU A 105 -1.19 -13.72 4.96
CA LEU A 105 -0.21 -13.97 6.03
C LEU A 105 -0.86 -14.74 7.18
N ALA A 106 -2.00 -14.27 7.69
CA ALA A 106 -2.73 -14.94 8.76
C ALA A 106 -3.15 -16.36 8.37
N GLN A 107 -3.70 -16.54 7.17
CA GLN A 107 -4.14 -17.84 6.70
C GLN A 107 -3.00 -18.83 6.48
N THR A 108 -1.83 -18.35 6.03
CA THR A 108 -0.70 -19.20 5.62
C THR A 108 0.20 -19.55 6.80
N TYR A 109 0.45 -18.59 7.68
CA TYR A 109 1.45 -18.70 8.75
C TYR A 109 0.84 -18.72 10.16
N GLY A 110 -0.47 -18.45 10.30
CA GLY A 110 -1.11 -18.37 11.63
C GLY A 110 -0.62 -17.19 12.47
N VAL A 111 -0.12 -16.12 11.81
CA VAL A 111 0.33 -14.89 12.48
C VAL A 111 -0.88 -14.00 12.79
N GLU A 112 -0.75 -13.19 13.85
CA GLU A 112 -1.68 -12.11 14.15
C GLU A 112 -1.30 -10.87 13.35
N VAL A 113 -2.22 -10.33 12.55
CA VAL A 113 -1.93 -9.17 11.69
C VAL A 113 -2.80 -7.99 12.07
N LEU A 114 -2.16 -6.85 12.34
CA LEU A 114 -2.80 -5.55 12.38
C LEU A 114 -2.49 -4.82 11.08
N GLY A 115 -3.50 -4.58 10.26
CA GLY A 115 -3.38 -3.79 9.05
C GLY A 115 -3.78 -2.34 9.27
N VAL A 116 -2.96 -1.39 8.81
CA VAL A 116 -3.28 0.04 8.87
C VAL A 116 -3.44 0.63 7.47
N THR A 117 -4.43 1.50 7.31
CA THR A 117 -4.71 2.21 6.05
C THR A 117 -5.20 3.62 6.34
N LEU A 118 -5.09 4.53 5.35
CA LEU A 118 -5.61 5.89 5.41
C LEU A 118 -7.06 6.01 4.93
N SER A 119 -7.59 5.01 4.20
CA SER A 119 -8.92 5.06 3.58
C SER A 119 -9.96 4.28 4.38
N GLU A 120 -11.00 4.97 4.85
CA GLU A 120 -12.18 4.37 5.48
C GLU A 120 -12.87 3.36 4.55
N VAL A 121 -12.86 3.63 3.25
CA VAL A 121 -13.44 2.74 2.23
C VAL A 121 -12.64 1.45 2.13
N GLN A 122 -11.31 1.51 2.18
CA GLN A 122 -10.45 0.34 2.20
C GLN A 122 -10.62 -0.43 3.52
N LEU A 123 -10.64 0.26 4.65
CA LEU A 123 -10.87 -0.31 5.98
C LEU A 123 -12.15 -1.15 6.03
N ALA A 124 -13.28 -0.55 5.60
CA ALA A 124 -14.57 -1.24 5.58
C ALA A 124 -14.53 -2.51 4.70
N ARG A 125 -13.83 -2.43 3.56
CA ARG A 125 -13.65 -3.59 2.66
C ARG A 125 -12.77 -4.66 3.29
N ALA A 126 -11.66 -4.28 3.91
CA ALA A 126 -10.72 -5.21 4.56
C ALA A 126 -11.43 -6.00 5.68
N ARG A 127 -12.16 -5.31 6.56
CA ARG A 127 -13.00 -5.95 7.60
C ARG A 127 -14.03 -6.92 7.03
N LYS A 128 -14.73 -6.52 5.95
CA LYS A 128 -15.68 -7.40 5.25
C LYS A 128 -15.01 -8.66 4.70
N TYR A 129 -13.80 -8.55 4.16
CA TYR A 129 -13.07 -9.71 3.63
C TYR A 129 -12.54 -10.61 4.73
N ALA A 130 -12.10 -10.05 5.88
CA ALA A 130 -11.70 -10.84 7.04
C ALA A 130 -12.86 -11.68 7.57
N ALA A 131 -14.01 -11.07 7.82
CA ALA A 131 -15.22 -11.76 8.25
C ALA A 131 -15.68 -12.86 7.25
N LYS A 132 -15.67 -12.55 5.94
CA LYS A 132 -16.01 -13.52 4.89
C LYS A 132 -15.08 -14.74 4.88
N ARG A 133 -13.80 -14.55 5.20
CA ARG A 133 -12.80 -15.62 5.26
C ARG A 133 -12.70 -16.26 6.64
N LYS A 134 -13.46 -15.76 7.63
CA LYS A 134 -13.43 -16.20 9.04
C LYS A 134 -12.02 -16.06 9.66
N LEU A 135 -11.35 -14.97 9.33
CA LEU A 135 -10.00 -14.63 9.81
C LEU A 135 -10.00 -13.43 10.77
N ASP A 136 -11.17 -12.92 11.16
CA ASP A 136 -11.37 -11.82 12.09
C ASP A 136 -10.83 -12.08 13.50
N HIS A 137 -10.52 -13.32 13.83
CA HIS A 137 -9.84 -13.70 15.06
C HIS A 137 -8.30 -13.57 14.99
N LEU A 138 -7.70 -13.45 13.80
CA LEU A 138 -6.26 -13.28 13.56
C LEU A 138 -5.92 -11.94 12.93
N VAL A 139 -6.89 -11.26 12.28
CA VAL A 139 -6.61 -10.03 11.53
C VAL A 139 -7.52 -8.92 11.99
N SER A 140 -6.94 -7.80 12.35
CA SER A 140 -7.63 -6.55 12.64
C SER A 140 -7.16 -5.43 11.70
N PHE A 141 -8.02 -4.40 11.52
CA PHE A 141 -7.71 -3.27 10.64
C PHE A 141 -8.11 -1.96 11.29
N GLU A 142 -7.28 -0.92 11.11
CA GLU A 142 -7.47 0.39 11.71
C GLU A 142 -7.11 1.52 10.72
N ILE A 143 -7.68 2.72 10.93
CA ILE A 143 -7.19 3.94 10.29
C ILE A 143 -5.98 4.44 11.06
N SER A 144 -4.84 4.46 10.40
CA SER A 144 -3.61 5.02 10.96
C SER A 144 -2.63 5.37 9.85
N ASP A 145 -1.86 6.44 10.10
CA ASP A 145 -0.70 6.81 9.30
C ASP A 145 0.53 6.09 9.84
N PHE A 146 1.12 5.23 9.04
CA PHE A 146 2.30 4.46 9.43
C PHE A 146 3.56 5.32 9.67
N THR A 147 3.52 6.60 9.33
CA THR A 147 4.61 7.56 9.63
C THR A 147 4.54 8.14 11.05
N ALA A 148 3.46 7.84 11.81
CA ALA A 148 3.26 8.22 13.21
C ALA A 148 2.29 7.23 13.88
N LEU A 149 2.81 6.05 14.19
CA LEU A 149 2.01 4.94 14.72
C LEU A 149 1.61 5.16 16.19
N PRO A 150 0.35 4.92 16.56
CA PRO A 150 -0.12 5.09 17.95
C PRO A 150 0.24 3.90 18.86
N TYR A 151 1.15 3.02 18.41
CA TYR A 151 1.52 1.81 19.16
C TYR A 151 2.81 2.05 19.95
N GLY A 152 2.97 1.33 21.07
CA GLY A 152 4.16 1.36 21.89
C GLY A 152 5.38 0.74 21.19
N GLU A 153 6.57 0.97 21.77
CA GLU A 153 7.79 0.26 21.38
C GLU A 153 7.60 -1.26 21.54
N ASP A 154 8.36 -2.05 20.80
CA ASP A 154 8.41 -3.51 20.92
C ASP A 154 7.06 -4.22 20.76
N SER A 155 6.15 -3.64 19.97
CA SER A 155 4.78 -4.13 19.79
C SER A 155 4.64 -5.24 18.74
N PHE A 156 5.58 -5.34 17.79
CA PHE A 156 5.49 -6.24 16.64
C PHE A 156 6.77 -7.04 16.41
N ASP A 157 6.62 -8.27 15.93
CA ASP A 157 7.73 -9.12 15.51
C ASP A 157 8.18 -8.77 14.08
N VAL A 158 7.22 -8.36 13.22
CA VAL A 158 7.46 -7.99 11.84
C VAL A 158 6.67 -6.73 11.47
N VAL A 159 7.30 -5.80 10.77
CA VAL A 159 6.65 -4.75 10.01
C VAL A 159 6.71 -5.13 8.53
N TRP A 160 5.53 -5.23 7.92
CA TRP A 160 5.32 -5.54 6.52
C TRP A 160 4.87 -4.29 5.77
N ALA A 161 5.51 -3.97 4.65
CA ALA A 161 5.10 -2.87 3.78
C ALA A 161 5.18 -3.35 2.32
N GLN A 162 4.05 -3.35 1.63
CA GLN A 162 3.98 -3.85 0.26
C GLN A 162 3.32 -2.83 -0.66
N GLU A 163 4.15 -2.15 -1.49
CA GLU A 163 3.76 -1.04 -2.38
C GLU A 163 2.95 0.04 -1.66
N SER A 164 3.45 0.47 -0.53
CA SER A 164 2.79 1.48 0.31
C SER A 164 3.70 2.66 0.65
N VAL A 165 5.00 2.42 0.86
CA VAL A 165 5.96 3.46 1.27
C VAL A 165 6.30 4.41 0.13
N CYS A 166 6.14 3.99 -1.13
CA CYS A 166 6.30 4.86 -2.30
C CYS A 166 5.37 6.08 -2.28
N HIS A 167 4.19 5.98 -1.65
CA HIS A 167 3.19 7.03 -1.64
C HIS A 167 3.49 8.21 -0.70
N VAL A 168 4.26 8.00 0.36
CA VAL A 168 4.60 9.09 1.27
C VAL A 168 5.80 9.89 0.74
N PRO A 169 5.89 11.22 1.01
CA PRO A 169 7.02 12.04 0.60
C PRO A 169 8.33 11.57 1.28
N GLU A 170 9.46 12.16 0.92
CA GLU A 170 10.79 11.73 1.39
C GLU A 170 10.90 11.73 2.91
N ASP A 171 10.48 12.80 3.58
CA ASP A 171 10.45 12.91 5.04
C ASP A 171 9.50 11.88 5.68
N GLY A 172 8.39 11.57 5.01
CA GLY A 172 7.47 10.50 5.38
C GLY A 172 8.09 9.11 5.29
N LYS A 173 8.90 8.83 4.25
CA LYS A 173 9.65 7.57 4.12
C LYS A 173 10.64 7.39 5.28
N GLN A 174 11.37 8.46 5.62
CA GLN A 174 12.28 8.45 6.76
C GLN A 174 11.55 8.32 8.10
N ALA A 175 10.39 8.98 8.25
CA ALA A 175 9.54 8.84 9.44
C ALA A 175 9.01 7.41 9.59
N PHE A 176 8.53 6.80 8.49
CA PHE A 176 8.12 5.39 8.47
C PHE A 176 9.23 4.45 8.96
N LEU A 177 10.45 4.63 8.47
CA LEU A 177 11.58 3.77 8.88
C LEU A 177 11.89 3.91 10.38
N ARG A 178 11.83 5.13 10.94
CA ARG A 178 11.99 5.34 12.39
C ARG A 178 10.86 4.69 13.19
N GLU A 179 9.61 4.85 12.75
CA GLU A 179 8.45 4.23 13.40
C GLU A 179 8.49 2.70 13.30
N ALA A 180 8.84 2.16 12.14
CA ALA A 180 9.01 0.72 11.95
C ALA A 180 10.07 0.15 12.91
N ASN A 181 11.23 0.82 13.04
CA ASN A 181 12.25 0.42 14.00
C ASN A 181 11.73 0.49 15.43
N ARG A 182 11.04 1.57 15.81
CA ARG A 182 10.53 1.79 17.17
C ARG A 182 9.52 0.73 17.59
N VAL A 183 8.56 0.39 16.70
CA VAL A 183 7.50 -0.55 17.05
C VAL A 183 7.89 -2.03 16.93
N LEU A 184 8.97 -2.34 16.22
CA LEU A 184 9.52 -3.69 16.15
C LEU A 184 10.14 -4.08 17.50
N ARG A 185 10.05 -5.34 17.88
CA ARG A 185 10.82 -5.91 19.00
C ARG A 185 12.30 -6.02 18.64
N PRO A 186 13.22 -6.04 19.63
CA PRO A 186 14.61 -6.42 19.38
C PRO A 186 14.69 -7.74 18.60
N GLY A 187 15.49 -7.76 17.53
CA GLY A 187 15.54 -8.88 16.58
C GLY A 187 14.37 -8.98 15.58
N GLY A 188 13.39 -8.10 15.69
CA GLY A 188 12.27 -8.01 14.75
C GLY A 188 12.69 -7.54 13.36
N ARG A 189 11.85 -7.79 12.35
CA ARG A 189 12.21 -7.54 10.96
C ARG A 189 11.28 -6.58 10.25
N LEU A 190 11.87 -5.63 9.52
CA LEU A 190 11.20 -4.86 8.48
C LEU A 190 11.29 -5.62 7.15
N LEU A 191 10.14 -5.91 6.55
CA LEU A 191 10.01 -6.51 5.22
C LEU A 191 9.27 -5.54 4.31
N MET A 192 9.93 -5.07 3.25
CA MET A 192 9.34 -4.10 2.33
C MET A 192 9.50 -4.57 0.88
N GLU A 193 8.43 -4.55 0.11
CA GLU A 193 8.43 -4.64 -1.34
C GLU A 193 7.92 -3.32 -1.88
N ASP A 194 8.75 -2.62 -2.67
CA ASP A 194 8.37 -1.30 -3.17
C ASP A 194 9.16 -0.92 -4.44
N TRP A 195 8.86 0.25 -4.96
CA TRP A 195 9.48 0.80 -6.15
C TRP A 195 10.58 1.79 -5.79
N PHE A 196 11.65 1.78 -6.60
CA PHE A 196 12.82 2.61 -6.37
C PHE A 196 13.32 3.22 -7.68
N ARG A 197 13.84 4.44 -7.60
CA ARG A 197 14.62 5.03 -8.69
C ARG A 197 15.95 4.30 -8.82
N ILE A 198 16.46 4.21 -10.04
CA ILE A 198 17.79 3.63 -10.30
C ILE A 198 18.88 4.67 -10.04
N ALA A 199 18.59 5.96 -10.27
CA ALA A 199 19.53 7.05 -10.03
C ALA A 199 18.79 8.38 -9.74
N ARG A 200 19.54 9.35 -9.23
CA ARG A 200 19.09 10.73 -9.01
C ARG A 200 20.28 11.69 -9.15
N PRO A 201 20.17 12.79 -9.92
CA PRO A 201 19.05 13.10 -10.84
C PRO A 201 19.15 12.34 -12.16
N TYR A 202 18.05 12.29 -12.90
CA TYR A 202 18.08 11.93 -14.33
C TYR A 202 18.27 13.16 -15.22
N PRO A 203 18.64 12.99 -16.51
CA PRO A 203 18.47 14.04 -17.50
C PRO A 203 17.00 14.55 -17.52
N ALA A 204 16.79 15.83 -17.86
CA ALA A 204 15.48 16.50 -17.77
C ALA A 204 14.31 15.71 -18.35
N ALA A 205 14.48 15.04 -19.50
CA ALA A 205 13.43 14.20 -20.10
C ALA A 205 13.08 12.94 -19.27
N GLY A 206 14.01 12.46 -18.46
CA GLY A 206 13.78 11.38 -17.51
C GLY A 206 13.00 11.87 -16.29
N GLU A 207 13.40 13.00 -15.72
CA GLU A 207 12.67 13.62 -14.59
C GLU A 207 11.24 13.97 -14.96
N THR A 208 11.02 14.58 -16.13
CA THR A 208 9.67 14.88 -16.63
C THR A 208 8.82 13.61 -16.75
N LEU A 209 9.37 12.54 -17.32
CA LEU A 209 8.64 11.27 -17.46
C LEU A 209 8.31 10.64 -16.09
N MET A 210 9.26 10.66 -15.15
CA MET A 210 9.03 10.15 -13.79
C MET A 210 7.93 10.95 -13.09
N HIS A 211 8.00 12.27 -13.12
CA HIS A 211 6.98 13.14 -12.52
C HIS A 211 5.59 12.92 -13.15
N GLU A 212 5.48 12.90 -14.48
CA GLU A 212 4.21 12.68 -15.17
C GLU A 212 3.60 11.29 -14.88
N TRP A 213 4.44 10.28 -14.71
CA TRP A 213 4.00 8.95 -14.36
C TRP A 213 3.51 8.90 -12.91
N LEU A 214 4.36 9.28 -11.96
CA LEU A 214 4.15 9.11 -10.53
C LEU A 214 2.97 9.96 -10.03
N SER A 215 2.84 11.19 -10.51
CA SER A 215 1.75 12.11 -10.11
C SER A 215 0.36 11.53 -10.39
N GLY A 216 0.18 10.78 -11.47
CA GLY A 216 -1.10 10.14 -11.77
C GLY A 216 -1.44 8.93 -10.89
N TRP A 217 -0.50 8.48 -10.06
CA TRP A 217 -0.68 7.45 -9.05
C TRP A 217 -0.56 7.98 -7.61
N ALA A 218 -0.67 9.30 -7.42
CA ALA A 218 -0.53 9.97 -6.15
C ALA A 218 0.81 9.65 -5.45
N ILE A 219 1.89 9.58 -6.20
CA ILE A 219 3.26 9.40 -5.74
C ILE A 219 4.02 10.69 -6.08
N ASP A 220 4.64 11.30 -5.07
CA ASP A 220 5.46 12.49 -5.25
C ASP A 220 6.78 12.14 -5.93
N ASP A 221 7.57 11.28 -5.31
CA ASP A 221 8.81 10.75 -5.86
C ASP A 221 9.18 9.41 -5.21
N LEU A 222 10.06 8.65 -5.88
CA LEU A 222 10.62 7.40 -5.37
C LEU A 222 12.01 7.66 -4.77
N ALA A 223 12.32 6.98 -3.67
CA ALA A 223 13.70 6.90 -3.20
C ALA A 223 14.56 6.09 -4.17
N THR A 224 15.84 6.35 -4.22
CA THR A 224 16.81 5.42 -4.81
C THR A 224 17.08 4.25 -3.86
N THR A 225 17.66 3.16 -4.38
CA THR A 225 18.06 2.02 -3.56
C THR A 225 19.10 2.39 -2.50
N ASP A 226 19.97 3.34 -2.81
CA ASP A 226 21.01 3.82 -1.90
C ASP A 226 20.40 4.68 -0.79
N GLU A 227 19.49 5.62 -1.16
CA GLU A 227 18.78 6.47 -0.20
C GLU A 227 17.99 5.63 0.81
N ILE A 228 17.14 4.71 0.36
CA ILE A 228 16.33 3.90 1.28
C ILE A 228 17.19 3.00 2.18
N THR A 229 18.28 2.48 1.66
CA THR A 229 19.22 1.66 2.42
C THR A 229 19.96 2.49 3.49
N GLU A 230 20.41 3.70 3.11
CA GLU A 230 21.04 4.63 4.04
C GLU A 230 20.07 5.10 5.12
N TRP A 231 18.84 5.49 4.75
CA TRP A 231 17.81 5.91 5.70
C TRP A 231 17.41 4.78 6.65
N SER A 232 17.36 3.53 6.18
CA SER A 232 17.12 2.38 7.04
C SER A 232 18.22 2.23 8.10
N ARG A 233 19.49 2.36 7.72
CA ARG A 233 20.61 2.33 8.68
C ARG A 233 20.56 3.51 9.64
N LYS A 234 20.26 4.72 9.17
CA LYS A 234 20.08 5.92 10.02
C LYS A 234 18.91 5.77 11.01
N ALA A 235 17.87 5.02 10.63
CA ALA A 235 16.76 4.70 11.51
C ALA A 235 17.08 3.64 12.57
N GLY A 236 18.29 3.08 12.54
CA GLY A 236 18.78 2.11 13.54
C GLY A 236 18.63 0.65 13.14
N PHE A 237 18.39 0.35 11.86
CA PHE A 237 18.34 -1.02 11.36
C PHE A 237 19.73 -1.56 11.03
N ASP A 238 19.96 -2.83 11.36
CA ASP A 238 21.09 -3.65 10.93
C ASP A 238 20.69 -4.60 9.79
N ASP A 239 21.65 -5.29 9.19
CA ASP A 239 21.48 -6.29 8.14
C ASP A 239 20.58 -5.81 6.97
N VAL A 240 20.69 -4.53 6.62
CA VAL A 240 19.87 -3.94 5.56
C VAL A 240 20.30 -4.52 4.22
N ALA A 241 19.42 -5.34 3.63
CA ALA A 241 19.62 -5.98 2.34
C ALA A 241 18.47 -5.61 1.38
N LEU A 242 18.81 -5.12 0.18
CA LEU A 242 17.85 -4.83 -0.88
C LEU A 242 18.19 -5.65 -2.11
N ARG A 243 17.21 -6.38 -2.63
CA ARG A 243 17.34 -7.22 -3.83
C ARG A 243 16.43 -6.70 -4.92
N ASN A 244 16.98 -6.38 -6.09
CA ASN A 244 16.19 -6.06 -7.28
C ASN A 244 15.46 -7.31 -7.81
N ILE A 245 14.14 -7.22 -7.88
CA ILE A 245 13.26 -8.30 -8.37
C ILE A 245 12.48 -7.92 -9.63
N THR A 246 12.82 -6.79 -10.26
CA THR A 246 12.17 -6.33 -11.50
C THR A 246 12.05 -7.41 -12.58
N PRO A 247 13.06 -8.27 -12.81
CA PRO A 247 12.94 -9.36 -13.80
C PRO A 247 11.77 -10.30 -13.51
N TYR A 248 11.49 -10.58 -12.25
CA TYR A 248 10.35 -11.41 -11.84
C TYR A 248 9.00 -10.69 -11.96
N ALA A 249 8.97 -9.36 -11.93
CA ALA A 249 7.75 -8.57 -12.11
C ALA A 249 7.45 -8.22 -13.57
N PHE A 250 8.38 -8.46 -14.49
CA PHE A 250 8.30 -8.05 -15.90
C PHE A 250 6.99 -8.46 -16.58
N ARG A 251 6.50 -9.67 -16.35
CA ARG A 251 5.23 -10.15 -16.94
C ARG A 251 4.03 -9.34 -16.48
N SER A 252 4.03 -8.89 -15.21
CA SER A 252 3.00 -8.00 -14.65
C SER A 252 3.10 -6.59 -15.23
N ILE A 253 4.31 -6.02 -15.31
CA ILE A 253 4.59 -4.72 -15.92
C ILE A 253 4.09 -4.68 -17.38
N ARG A 254 4.45 -5.70 -18.16
CA ARG A 254 4.01 -5.87 -19.55
C ARG A 254 2.50 -6.06 -19.67
N ARG A 255 1.88 -6.81 -18.74
CA ARG A 255 0.43 -7.01 -18.68
C ARG A 255 -0.28 -5.68 -18.48
N LEU A 256 0.13 -4.88 -17.50
CA LEU A 256 -0.46 -3.58 -17.22
C LEU A 256 -0.35 -2.64 -18.42
N HIS A 257 0.81 -2.56 -19.06
CA HIS A 257 1.01 -1.78 -20.27
C HIS A 257 0.02 -2.19 -21.37
N ARG A 258 -0.13 -3.50 -21.66
CA ARG A 258 -1.05 -4.00 -22.69
C ARG A 258 -2.49 -3.64 -22.37
N LEU A 259 -2.91 -3.81 -21.13
CA LEU A 259 -4.25 -3.43 -20.69
C LEU A 259 -4.49 -1.92 -20.86
N ALA A 260 -3.56 -1.10 -20.38
CA ALA A 260 -3.66 0.35 -20.51
C ALA A 260 -3.65 0.80 -21.96
N PHE A 261 -2.87 0.15 -22.83
CA PHE A 261 -2.84 0.47 -24.27
C PHE A 261 -4.23 0.29 -24.91
N TRP A 262 -4.90 -0.83 -24.66
CA TRP A 262 -6.21 -1.13 -25.24
C TRP A 262 -7.35 -0.38 -24.57
N LEU A 263 -7.28 -0.12 -23.27
CA LEU A 263 -8.35 0.55 -22.52
C LEU A 263 -8.28 2.08 -22.64
N TYR A 264 -7.13 2.66 -22.96
CA TYR A 264 -6.93 4.11 -22.96
C TYR A 264 -7.86 4.88 -23.93
N PRO A 265 -8.06 4.46 -25.20
CA PRO A 265 -8.97 5.16 -26.12
C PRO A 265 -10.43 5.13 -25.61
N GLY A 266 -10.88 3.98 -25.12
CA GLY A 266 -12.21 3.86 -24.51
C GLY A 266 -12.37 4.72 -23.28
N GLY A 267 -11.33 4.82 -22.44
CA GLY A 267 -11.27 5.70 -21.28
C GLY A 267 -11.44 7.17 -21.66
N LEU A 268 -10.79 7.63 -22.73
CA LEU A 268 -10.94 9.00 -23.24
C LEU A 268 -12.38 9.28 -23.71
N LEU A 269 -12.98 8.34 -24.41
CA LEU A 269 -14.39 8.45 -24.85
C LEU A 269 -15.33 8.56 -23.64
N LEU A 270 -15.20 7.66 -22.68
CA LEU A 270 -16.00 7.68 -21.44
C LEU A 270 -15.81 8.97 -20.63
N ARG A 271 -14.58 9.50 -20.57
CA ARG A 271 -14.32 10.80 -19.95
C ARG A 271 -15.02 11.94 -20.70
N GLY A 272 -14.98 11.96 -22.02
CA GLY A 272 -15.71 12.93 -22.84
C GLY A 272 -17.23 12.89 -22.60
N LEU A 273 -17.77 11.71 -22.33
CA LEU A 273 -19.18 11.48 -21.95
C LEU A 273 -19.46 11.71 -20.46
N ARG A 274 -18.48 12.16 -19.66
CA ARG A 274 -18.56 12.35 -18.19
C ARG A 274 -18.90 11.08 -17.40
N LEU A 275 -18.65 9.90 -17.97
CA LEU A 275 -18.85 8.58 -17.35
C LEU A 275 -17.57 8.04 -16.70
N ARG A 276 -16.44 8.75 -16.80
CA ARG A 276 -15.17 8.41 -16.20
C ARG A 276 -14.54 9.66 -15.58
N SER A 277 -14.05 9.53 -14.36
CA SER A 277 -13.41 10.61 -13.63
C SER A 277 -12.02 10.95 -14.18
N GLU A 278 -11.49 12.09 -13.76
CA GLU A 278 -10.13 12.51 -14.08
C GLU A 278 -9.09 11.59 -13.44
N VAL A 279 -9.29 11.17 -12.18
CA VAL A 279 -8.42 10.26 -11.43
C VAL A 279 -8.31 8.91 -12.14
N GLU A 280 -9.43 8.32 -12.54
CA GLU A 280 -9.41 7.06 -13.30
C GLU A 280 -8.68 7.19 -14.64
N GLN A 281 -8.84 8.32 -15.35
CA GLN A 281 -8.14 8.52 -16.62
C GLN A 281 -6.64 8.76 -16.41
N ALA A 282 -6.25 9.49 -15.35
CA ALA A 282 -4.86 9.66 -14.95
C ALA A 282 -4.21 8.31 -14.62
N ASN A 283 -4.92 7.40 -13.93
CA ASN A 283 -4.46 6.04 -13.64
C ASN A 283 -4.10 5.28 -14.93
N LEU A 284 -4.94 5.30 -15.96
CA LEU A 284 -4.63 4.66 -17.26
C LEU A 284 -3.46 5.33 -17.99
N ARG A 285 -3.34 6.66 -17.91
CA ARG A 285 -2.20 7.38 -18.49
C ARG A 285 -0.90 6.95 -17.81
N SER A 286 -0.88 6.94 -16.49
CA SER A 286 0.28 6.53 -15.69
C SER A 286 0.70 5.09 -15.96
N ALA A 287 -0.23 4.17 -16.13
CA ALA A 287 0.07 2.79 -16.51
C ALA A 287 0.78 2.68 -17.89
N ARG A 288 0.57 3.64 -18.79
CA ARG A 288 1.31 3.72 -20.07
C ARG A 288 2.69 4.37 -19.89
N LEU A 289 2.77 5.45 -19.11
CA LEU A 289 4.04 6.16 -18.84
C LEU A 289 5.01 5.30 -18.04
N GLN A 290 4.51 4.50 -17.11
CA GLN A 290 5.26 3.51 -16.34
C GLN A 290 6.05 2.54 -17.26
N TRP A 291 5.44 2.09 -18.35
CA TRP A 291 6.13 1.25 -19.32
C TRP A 291 7.27 2.00 -20.03
N GLN A 292 7.08 3.26 -20.38
CA GLN A 292 8.14 4.09 -20.98
C GLN A 292 9.29 4.33 -20.01
N ALA A 293 8.98 4.57 -18.72
CA ALA A 293 9.98 4.69 -17.66
C ALA A 293 10.75 3.37 -17.47
N TYR A 294 10.06 2.23 -17.53
CA TYR A 294 10.69 0.91 -17.49
C TYR A 294 11.66 0.70 -18.67
N GLN A 295 11.22 1.00 -19.90
CA GLN A 295 12.07 0.86 -21.09
C GLN A 295 13.33 1.73 -21.07
N ARG A 296 13.27 2.88 -20.36
CA ARG A 296 14.40 3.79 -20.15
C ARG A 296 15.24 3.44 -18.93
N ASN A 297 14.92 2.33 -18.24
CA ASN A 297 15.61 1.88 -17.03
C ASN A 297 15.66 2.96 -15.94
N LEU A 298 14.51 3.61 -15.65
CA LEU A 298 14.42 4.68 -14.66
C LEU A 298 13.99 4.19 -13.27
N TRP A 299 13.45 2.99 -13.15
CA TRP A 299 12.95 2.44 -11.90
C TRP A 299 13.08 0.93 -11.82
N LEU A 300 13.04 0.44 -10.63
CA LEU A 300 13.06 -0.98 -10.32
C LEU A 300 12.09 -1.32 -9.18
N ILE A 301 11.81 -2.61 -9.01
CA ILE A 301 11.10 -3.16 -7.85
C ILE A 301 12.12 -3.87 -6.98
N GLY A 302 12.12 -3.57 -5.69
CA GLY A 302 13.04 -4.16 -4.71
C GLY A 302 12.33 -4.87 -3.58
N LEU A 303 12.94 -5.95 -3.10
CA LEU A 303 12.65 -6.51 -1.78
C LEU A 303 13.72 -6.04 -0.80
N LEU A 304 13.31 -5.30 0.22
CA LEU A 304 14.17 -4.88 1.31
C LEU A 304 13.85 -5.70 2.56
N CYS A 305 14.88 -6.19 3.21
CA CYS A 305 14.81 -6.77 4.55
C CYS A 305 15.81 -6.05 5.44
N ALA A 306 15.40 -5.68 6.65
CA ALA A 306 16.27 -5.08 7.65
C ALA A 306 15.90 -5.62 9.03
N THR A 307 16.87 -5.67 9.95
CA THR A 307 16.70 -6.22 11.29
C THR A 307 16.81 -5.11 12.32
N ARG A 308 15.88 -5.03 13.26
CA ARG A 308 16.09 -4.22 14.46
C ARG A 308 17.14 -4.91 15.35
N PRO A 309 18.21 -4.23 15.78
CA PRO A 309 19.21 -4.79 16.69
C PRO A 309 18.60 -5.40 17.95
N ALA A 310 19.28 -6.41 18.54
CA ALA A 310 18.86 -7.10 19.76
C ALA A 310 19.07 -6.24 21.01
#